data_764c6338a727aabc8d5d7dac436b40b0
#
_entry.id   764c6338a727aabc8d5d7dac436b40b0
#
_cell.length_a   1.000
_cell.length_b   1.000
_cell.length_c   1.000
_cell.angle_alpha   90.00
_cell.angle_beta   90.00
_cell.angle_gamma   90.00
#
_symmetry.space_group_name_H-M   'P 1'
#
loop_
_entity.id
_entity.type
_entity.pdbx_description
1 polymer ?
#
loop_
_entity_poly.entity_id
_entity_poly.type
_entity_poly.pdbx_seq_one_letter_code
_entity_poly.pdbx_strand_id
1 'polypeptide(L)'
;MVTRKLPFKKFIIMLSLTTLSTYAFAETQDEIEARIRALNAELYDLRQQLQQVQQAENPEETVLGLPFEPLPEEAAREDLSDRRVLEQASSRNPFSITTHRTNYLFPVSYNANQNRAKFINISDDSEVDSMELKFQFSAKVNLAEQVFGDYGDVFFGYTQRSWWQAYNTDASSPFRETNYEPEIFIDFDTAWGILGWVNTRNRVSLNHQSNGRSAPLSRSWNRVYLESTFQHGDWAFTVAPHWRVPESDSDDDNPDIERYMGYGDIRLSKRLNNNHEVSGLLRGNPSAGNLGTQIDYSWPAFNSLRAHVQYYYGYGESMVDYDHRVHRLSLGFSLNPLFSATGLNR
;
A
#
# COMPACT_ATOMS: atom_id res chain seq x y z
N MET A 1 -74.12 -46.68 -2.08
CA MET A 1 -73.28 -45.55 -2.53
C MET A 1 -71.83 -45.99 -2.47
N VAL A 2 -71.28 -46.34 -3.63
CA VAL A 2 -70.04 -47.10 -3.78
C VAL A 2 -68.90 -46.11 -4.11
N THR A 3 -67.96 -46.00 -3.22
CA THR A 3 -66.72 -45.25 -3.47
C THR A 3 -65.64 -46.24 -3.92
N ARG A 4 -65.31 -46.18 -5.21
CA ARG A 4 -64.21 -46.91 -5.80
C ARG A 4 -62.86 -46.20 -5.47
N LYS A 5 -61.97 -46.91 -4.77
CA LYS A 5 -60.58 -46.57 -4.65
C LYS A 5 -59.83 -46.94 -5.94
N LEU A 6 -59.19 -46.00 -6.57
CA LEU A 6 -58.22 -46.21 -7.66
C LEU A 6 -56.80 -46.49 -7.09
N PRO A 7 -56.06 -47.44 -7.60
CA PRO A 7 -54.69 -47.72 -7.11
C PRO A 7 -53.68 -46.77 -7.72
N PHE A 8 -52.87 -46.19 -6.84
CA PHE A 8 -51.70 -45.37 -7.21
C PHE A 8 -50.61 -46.30 -7.77
N LYS A 9 -50.42 -46.31 -9.11
CA LYS A 9 -49.24 -46.92 -9.73
C LYS A 9 -48.06 -46.01 -9.52
N LYS A 10 -47.05 -46.50 -8.76
CA LYS A 10 -45.74 -45.90 -8.66
C LYS A 10 -45.04 -45.98 -10.01
N PHE A 11 -44.94 -44.87 -10.69
CA PHE A 11 -44.04 -44.68 -11.85
C PHE A 11 -42.66 -44.39 -11.31
N ILE A 12 -41.81 -45.40 -11.24
CA ILE A 12 -40.38 -45.23 -11.02
C ILE A 12 -39.80 -44.85 -12.38
N ILE A 13 -39.60 -43.57 -12.59
CA ILE A 13 -38.77 -43.10 -13.68
C ILE A 13 -37.32 -43.31 -13.24
N MET A 14 -36.72 -44.35 -13.78
CA MET A 14 -35.29 -44.60 -13.69
C MET A 14 -34.62 -43.60 -14.64
N LEU A 15 -34.25 -42.45 -14.07
CA LEU A 15 -33.42 -41.46 -14.77
C LEU A 15 -32.00 -42.03 -14.77
N SER A 16 -31.61 -42.66 -15.89
CA SER A 16 -30.23 -43.03 -16.14
C SER A 16 -29.46 -41.71 -16.33
N LEU A 17 -28.86 -41.21 -15.25
CA LEU A 17 -27.78 -40.22 -15.36
C LEU A 17 -26.60 -40.92 -16.00
N THR A 18 -26.48 -40.78 -17.31
CA THR A 18 -25.18 -40.91 -17.96
C THR A 18 -24.34 -39.74 -17.47
N THR A 19 -23.56 -39.96 -16.43
CA THR A 19 -22.47 -39.08 -16.06
C THR A 19 -21.47 -39.12 -17.22
N LEU A 20 -21.59 -38.14 -18.13
CA LEU A 20 -20.43 -37.74 -18.91
C LEU A 20 -19.42 -37.18 -17.89
N SER A 21 -18.57 -38.05 -17.40
CA SER A 21 -17.35 -37.68 -16.74
C SER A 21 -16.49 -36.99 -17.78
N THR A 22 -16.61 -35.66 -17.91
CA THR A 22 -15.56 -34.84 -18.46
C THR A 22 -14.41 -34.95 -17.45
N TYR A 23 -13.50 -35.88 -17.72
CA TYR A 23 -12.17 -35.81 -17.16
C TYR A 23 -11.54 -34.50 -17.68
N ALA A 24 -11.75 -33.42 -16.94
CA ALA A 24 -10.82 -32.32 -16.96
C ALA A 24 -9.53 -32.94 -16.41
N PHE A 25 -8.58 -33.20 -17.30
CA PHE A 25 -7.20 -33.46 -16.91
C PHE A 25 -6.76 -32.21 -16.16
N ALA A 26 -6.75 -32.25 -14.84
CA ALA A 26 -6.05 -31.26 -14.05
C ALA A 26 -4.57 -31.44 -14.43
N GLU A 27 -4.03 -30.46 -15.16
CA GLU A 27 -2.59 -30.41 -15.44
C GLU A 27 -1.87 -30.50 -14.09
N THR A 28 -0.86 -31.35 -14.03
CA THR A 28 -0.03 -31.47 -12.83
C THR A 28 0.75 -30.15 -12.62
N GLN A 29 1.14 -29.88 -11.39
CA GLN A 29 1.93 -28.68 -11.09
C GLN A 29 3.19 -28.59 -11.98
N ASP A 30 3.85 -29.72 -12.24
CA ASP A 30 5.04 -29.80 -13.11
C ASP A 30 4.72 -29.47 -14.57
N GLU A 31 3.54 -29.87 -15.08
CA GLU A 31 3.08 -29.53 -16.43
C GLU A 31 2.76 -28.05 -16.57
N ILE A 32 2.12 -27.46 -15.55
CA ILE A 32 1.85 -26.03 -15.49
C ILE A 32 3.15 -25.22 -15.44
N GLU A 33 4.10 -25.63 -14.61
CA GLU A 33 5.41 -24.98 -14.53
C GLU A 33 6.23 -25.11 -15.83
N ALA A 34 6.15 -26.26 -16.50
CA ALA A 34 6.79 -26.46 -17.81
C ALA A 34 6.16 -25.57 -18.89
N ARG A 35 4.83 -25.42 -18.85
CA ARG A 35 4.09 -24.54 -19.78
C ARG A 35 4.39 -23.07 -19.53
N ILE A 36 4.51 -22.65 -18.25
CA ILE A 36 4.93 -21.29 -17.88
C ILE A 36 6.34 -21.01 -18.41
N ARG A 37 7.30 -21.93 -18.24
CA ARG A 37 8.66 -21.79 -18.79
C ARG A 37 8.65 -21.66 -20.34
N ALA A 38 7.84 -22.46 -21.03
CA ALA A 38 7.74 -22.40 -22.47
C ALA A 38 7.13 -21.09 -22.97
N LEU A 39 6.05 -20.62 -22.33
CA LEU A 39 5.42 -19.34 -22.64
C LEU A 39 6.33 -18.15 -22.35
N ASN A 40 7.12 -18.19 -21.28
CA ASN A 40 8.09 -17.15 -20.98
C ASN A 40 9.23 -17.10 -22.01
N ALA A 41 9.69 -18.27 -22.52
CA ALA A 41 10.68 -18.32 -23.60
C ALA A 41 10.12 -17.74 -24.93
N GLU A 42 8.88 -18.09 -25.28
CA GLU A 42 8.19 -17.53 -26.46
C GLU A 42 7.97 -16.01 -26.35
N LEU A 43 7.58 -15.57 -25.15
CA LEU A 43 7.42 -14.14 -24.86
C LEU A 43 8.76 -13.39 -24.99
N TYR A 44 9.86 -14.00 -24.55
CA TYR A 44 11.21 -13.45 -24.72
C TYR A 44 11.58 -13.28 -26.20
N ASP A 45 11.35 -14.32 -27.02
CA ASP A 45 11.64 -14.27 -28.47
C ASP A 45 10.80 -13.21 -29.19
N LEU A 46 9.52 -13.12 -28.88
CA LEU A 46 8.63 -12.10 -29.46
C LEU A 46 9.05 -10.69 -29.07
N ARG A 47 9.53 -10.49 -27.86
CA ARG A 47 10.06 -9.19 -27.39
C ARG A 47 11.35 -8.81 -28.12
N GLN A 48 12.25 -9.74 -28.37
CA GLN A 48 13.45 -9.50 -29.15
C GLN A 48 13.12 -9.10 -30.60
N GLN A 49 12.14 -9.76 -31.20
CA GLN A 49 11.66 -9.41 -32.53
C GLN A 49 11.02 -8.01 -32.56
N LEU A 50 10.22 -7.64 -31.54
CA LEU A 50 9.62 -6.32 -31.43
C LEU A 50 10.69 -5.23 -31.28
N GLN A 51 11.74 -5.46 -30.46
CA GLN A 51 12.86 -4.54 -30.31
C GLN A 51 13.62 -4.33 -31.64
N GLN A 52 13.83 -5.39 -32.40
CA GLN A 52 14.47 -5.29 -33.72
C GLN A 52 13.64 -4.47 -34.70
N VAL A 53 12.32 -4.61 -34.68
CA VAL A 53 11.40 -3.82 -35.51
C VAL A 53 11.40 -2.35 -35.08
N GLN A 54 11.33 -2.08 -33.77
CA GLN A 54 11.36 -0.71 -33.23
C GLN A 54 12.70 0.01 -33.51
N GLN A 55 13.83 -0.70 -33.44
CA GLN A 55 15.14 -0.14 -33.80
C GLN A 55 15.28 0.12 -35.31
N ALA A 56 14.54 -0.62 -36.14
CA ALA A 56 14.53 -0.40 -37.58
C ALA A 56 13.63 0.77 -38.00
N GLU A 57 12.62 1.12 -37.21
CA GLU A 57 11.65 2.19 -37.52
C GLU A 57 12.06 3.58 -36.99
N ASN A 58 12.95 3.68 -35.96
CA ASN A 58 13.38 4.97 -35.41
C ASN A 58 14.89 5.01 -35.13
N PRO A 59 15.71 5.43 -36.08
CA PRO A 59 17.08 5.85 -35.79
C PRO A 59 17.06 7.28 -35.22
N GLU A 60 17.41 7.41 -33.94
CA GLU A 60 17.74 8.65 -33.23
C GLU A 60 16.62 9.65 -32.97
N GLU A 61 15.96 9.54 -31.84
CA GLU A 61 15.36 10.69 -31.19
C GLU A 61 16.19 11.09 -29.95
N THR A 62 17.10 12.03 -30.17
CA THR A 62 17.91 12.65 -29.10
C THR A 62 17.06 13.73 -28.43
N VAL A 63 16.38 13.42 -27.33
CA VAL A 63 15.74 14.42 -26.50
C VAL A 63 16.72 14.89 -25.44
N LEU A 64 17.16 16.16 -25.57
CA LEU A 64 17.98 16.91 -24.60
C LEU A 64 19.43 16.42 -24.34
N GLY A 65 20.20 16.00 -25.35
CA GLY A 65 21.68 16.01 -25.26
C GLY A 65 22.35 15.25 -24.11
N LEU A 66 21.62 14.42 -23.37
CA LEU A 66 22.13 13.51 -22.34
C LEU A 66 22.21 12.10 -22.91
N PRO A 67 23.32 11.37 -22.71
CA PRO A 67 23.42 10.00 -23.17
C PRO A 67 22.40 9.14 -22.41
N PHE A 68 21.39 8.67 -23.13
CA PHE A 68 20.50 7.62 -22.65
C PHE A 68 21.29 6.31 -22.69
N GLU A 69 21.85 5.87 -21.56
CA GLU A 69 22.23 4.47 -21.43
C GLU A 69 20.96 3.64 -21.30
N PRO A 70 20.74 2.61 -22.15
CA PRO A 70 19.67 1.68 -21.94
C PRO A 70 19.92 0.97 -20.60
N LEU A 71 19.08 1.24 -19.64
CA LEU A 71 19.11 0.63 -18.32
C LEU A 71 18.91 -0.89 -18.47
N PRO A 72 19.40 -1.69 -17.50
CA PRO A 72 19.06 -3.10 -17.44
C PRO A 72 17.54 -3.22 -17.18
N GLU A 73 16.80 -3.12 -18.25
CA GLU A 73 15.34 -3.07 -18.29
C GLU A 73 14.70 -4.36 -17.75
N GLU A 74 15.42 -5.49 -17.76
CA GLU A 74 14.89 -6.80 -17.43
C GLU A 74 14.50 -6.92 -15.95
N ALA A 75 15.33 -6.47 -15.03
CA ALA A 75 15.05 -6.61 -13.60
C ALA A 75 13.92 -5.67 -13.12
N ALA A 76 13.88 -4.43 -13.65
CA ALA A 76 12.80 -3.49 -13.33
C ALA A 76 11.48 -3.87 -14.00
N ARG A 77 11.52 -4.52 -15.17
CA ARG A 77 10.33 -5.00 -15.88
C ARG A 77 9.77 -6.27 -15.28
N GLU A 78 10.58 -7.14 -14.72
CA GLU A 78 10.13 -8.38 -14.07
C GLU A 78 9.32 -8.04 -12.80
N ASP A 79 9.82 -7.17 -11.94
CA ASP A 79 9.10 -6.71 -10.74
C ASP A 79 7.84 -5.90 -11.09
N LEU A 80 7.86 -5.11 -12.16
CA LEU A 80 6.70 -4.35 -12.65
C LEU A 80 5.66 -5.24 -13.33
N SER A 81 6.11 -6.27 -14.08
CA SER A 81 5.19 -7.18 -14.77
C SER A 81 4.43 -8.05 -13.79
N ASP A 82 5.08 -8.59 -12.78
CA ASP A 82 4.45 -9.40 -11.75
C ASP A 82 3.42 -8.60 -10.96
N ARG A 83 3.76 -7.37 -10.59
CA ARG A 83 2.84 -6.46 -9.93
C ARG A 83 1.64 -6.10 -10.83
N ARG A 84 1.87 -5.77 -12.10
CA ARG A 84 0.80 -5.48 -13.06
C ARG A 84 -0.12 -6.67 -13.27
N VAL A 85 0.41 -7.87 -13.44
CA VAL A 85 -0.40 -9.08 -13.62
C VAL A 85 -1.30 -9.30 -12.40
N LEU A 86 -0.82 -9.07 -11.20
CA LEU A 86 -1.60 -9.20 -9.98
C LEU A 86 -2.63 -8.08 -9.81
N GLU A 87 -2.25 -6.85 -10.08
CA GLU A 87 -3.18 -5.71 -10.05
C GLU A 87 -4.24 -5.87 -11.14
N GLN A 88 -3.90 -6.29 -12.35
CA GLN A 88 -4.86 -6.57 -13.42
C GLN A 88 -5.76 -7.78 -13.13
N ALA A 89 -5.20 -8.85 -12.56
CA ALA A 89 -6.02 -10.00 -12.12
C ALA A 89 -6.99 -9.59 -11.00
N SER A 90 -6.57 -8.67 -10.15
CA SER A 90 -7.36 -8.08 -9.09
C SER A 90 -8.40 -7.08 -9.62
N SER A 91 -8.04 -6.21 -10.56
CA SER A 91 -8.91 -5.17 -11.12
C SER A 91 -10.04 -5.73 -11.99
N ARG A 92 -9.81 -6.86 -12.66
CA ARG A 92 -10.84 -7.59 -13.41
C ARG A 92 -11.95 -8.19 -12.53
N ASN A 93 -11.71 -8.25 -11.22
CA ASN A 93 -12.74 -8.60 -10.25
C ASN A 93 -13.24 -7.31 -9.59
N PRO A 94 -14.44 -6.79 -9.91
CA PRO A 94 -14.97 -5.53 -9.39
C PRO A 94 -15.18 -5.55 -7.88
N PHE A 95 -15.05 -6.71 -7.22
CA PHE A 95 -15.11 -6.87 -5.77
C PHE A 95 -13.73 -7.05 -5.12
N SER A 96 -12.65 -6.95 -5.90
CA SER A 96 -11.30 -7.15 -5.38
C SER A 96 -10.80 -5.92 -4.64
N ILE A 97 -10.51 -6.10 -3.37
CA ILE A 97 -9.83 -5.12 -2.54
C ILE A 97 -8.36 -5.49 -2.51
N THR A 98 -7.49 -4.61 -2.98
CA THR A 98 -6.05 -4.81 -2.98
C THR A 98 -5.36 -4.02 -1.88
N THR A 99 -4.19 -4.46 -1.45
CA THR A 99 -3.38 -3.71 -0.50
C THR A 99 -2.90 -2.40 -1.14
N HIS A 100 -2.93 -1.32 -0.37
CA HIS A 100 -2.51 0.01 -0.84
C HIS A 100 -1.17 0.43 -0.23
N ARG A 101 -1.14 0.63 1.09
CA ARG A 101 0.07 0.90 1.88
C ARG A 101 0.40 -0.33 2.72
N THR A 102 1.44 -0.27 3.53
CA THR A 102 1.80 -1.39 4.43
C THR A 102 0.70 -1.65 5.45
N ASN A 103 0.24 -2.88 5.54
CA ASN A 103 -0.68 -3.35 6.58
C ASN A 103 0.12 -3.99 7.70
N TYR A 104 0.00 -3.47 8.92
CA TYR A 104 0.75 -3.96 10.08
C TYR A 104 -0.09 -3.96 11.35
N LEU A 105 0.31 -4.82 12.26
CA LEU A 105 -0.16 -4.89 13.63
C LEU A 105 1.05 -4.98 14.56
N PHE A 106 1.21 -4.02 15.44
CA PHE A 106 2.21 -3.98 16.50
C PHE A 106 1.54 -4.16 17.86
N PRO A 107 1.47 -5.39 18.39
CA PRO A 107 0.98 -5.64 19.74
C PRO A 107 1.80 -4.88 20.79
N VAL A 108 3.09 -4.72 20.55
CA VAL A 108 3.98 -3.97 21.44
C VAL A 108 4.42 -2.69 20.75
N SER A 109 3.97 -1.55 21.23
CA SER A 109 4.32 -0.23 20.74
C SER A 109 4.55 0.72 21.91
N TYR A 110 5.82 0.93 22.26
CA TYR A 110 6.22 1.74 23.40
C TYR A 110 6.64 3.14 22.95
N ASN A 111 5.99 4.17 23.50
CA ASN A 111 6.34 5.57 23.29
C ASN A 111 7.00 6.15 24.56
N ALA A 112 8.31 6.40 24.49
CA ALA A 112 9.07 6.94 25.60
C ALA A 112 8.74 8.43 25.89
N ASN A 113 8.14 9.13 24.93
CA ASN A 113 7.75 10.54 25.06
C ASN A 113 6.26 10.72 24.72
N GLN A 114 5.40 10.15 25.58
CA GLN A 114 3.95 10.21 25.41
C GLN A 114 3.41 11.60 25.74
N ASN A 115 2.56 12.15 24.91
CA ASN A 115 1.94 13.47 25.08
C ASN A 115 0.78 13.41 26.10
N ARG A 116 1.12 13.22 27.38
CA ARG A 116 0.10 13.09 28.44
C ARG A 116 -0.68 14.36 28.65
N ALA A 117 -0.02 15.53 28.56
CA ALA A 117 -0.64 16.82 28.83
C ALA A 117 -1.84 17.11 27.94
N LYS A 118 -1.83 16.63 26.68
CA LYS A 118 -2.92 16.84 25.71
C LYS A 118 -4.19 16.06 26.06
N PHE A 119 -4.08 15.01 26.86
CA PHE A 119 -5.16 14.08 27.18
C PHE A 119 -5.67 14.17 28.64
N ILE A 120 -5.06 14.99 29.50
CA ILE A 120 -5.42 15.13 30.92
C ILE A 120 -6.91 15.47 31.13
N ASN A 121 -7.54 16.19 30.21
CA ASN A 121 -8.93 16.64 30.36
C ASN A 121 -9.96 15.74 29.64
N ILE A 122 -9.56 14.59 29.13
CA ILE A 122 -10.39 13.80 28.21
C ILE A 122 -10.77 12.43 28.76
N SER A 123 -9.94 11.89 29.65
CA SER A 123 -10.25 10.69 30.42
C SER A 123 -10.39 11.07 31.88
N ASP A 124 -11.49 10.67 32.51
CA ASP A 124 -11.74 10.85 33.94
C ASP A 124 -10.55 10.35 34.76
N ASP A 125 -9.59 11.23 35.08
CA ASP A 125 -8.40 11.01 35.93
C ASP A 125 -7.43 9.88 35.51
N SER A 126 -7.62 9.23 34.37
CA SER A 126 -6.73 8.15 33.93
C SER A 126 -5.64 8.67 33.00
N GLU A 127 -4.39 8.41 33.35
CA GLU A 127 -3.24 8.77 32.52
C GLU A 127 -3.15 7.91 31.26
N VAL A 128 -2.66 8.50 30.16
CA VAL A 128 -2.34 7.76 28.93
C VAL A 128 -1.05 6.97 29.15
N ASP A 129 -1.12 5.65 28.91
CA ASP A 129 0.02 4.75 29.01
C ASP A 129 1.03 4.94 27.89
N SER A 130 2.29 4.66 28.20
CA SER A 130 3.35 4.62 27.19
C SER A 130 3.31 3.38 26.29
N MET A 131 2.65 2.30 26.74
CA MET A 131 2.48 1.06 25.99
C MET A 131 1.14 1.07 25.29
N GLU A 132 1.17 0.87 23.97
CA GLU A 132 -0.02 0.85 23.10
C GLU A 132 0.04 -0.35 22.15
N LEU A 133 -1.12 -0.72 21.62
CA LEU A 133 -1.22 -1.50 20.40
C LEU A 133 -1.36 -0.51 19.24
N LYS A 134 -0.50 -0.63 18.21
CA LYS A 134 -0.54 0.22 17.01
C LYS A 134 -0.82 -0.64 15.79
N PHE A 135 -1.74 -0.21 14.92
CA PHE A 135 -1.98 -0.91 13.67
C PHE A 135 -2.31 0.03 12.53
N GLN A 136 -2.10 -0.46 11.33
CA GLN A 136 -2.52 0.20 10.09
C GLN A 136 -3.22 -0.82 9.20
N PHE A 137 -4.38 -0.41 8.74
CA PHE A 137 -5.10 -1.07 7.64
C PHE A 137 -5.09 -0.13 6.43
N SER A 138 -4.76 -0.67 5.26
CA SER A 138 -4.73 0.10 4.03
C SER A 138 -5.12 -0.76 2.83
N ALA A 139 -6.10 -0.28 2.08
CA ALA A 139 -6.63 -0.97 0.92
C ALA A 139 -7.00 0.02 -0.18
N LYS A 140 -7.06 -0.45 -1.42
CA LYS A 140 -7.56 0.30 -2.57
C LYS A 140 -8.48 -0.56 -3.42
N VAL A 141 -9.37 0.09 -4.14
CA VAL A 141 -10.19 -0.50 -5.20
C VAL A 141 -9.96 0.26 -6.49
N ASN A 142 -9.93 -0.45 -7.61
CA ASN A 142 -9.85 0.15 -8.94
C ASN A 142 -11.24 0.70 -9.30
N LEU A 143 -11.30 1.96 -9.74
CA LEU A 143 -12.53 2.62 -10.18
C LEU A 143 -12.64 2.70 -11.70
N ALA A 144 -11.50 2.90 -12.39
CA ALA A 144 -11.43 2.96 -13.83
C ALA A 144 -10.01 2.70 -14.31
N GLU A 145 -9.87 2.08 -15.46
CA GLU A 145 -8.58 1.79 -16.11
C GLU A 145 -8.39 2.69 -17.33
N GLN A 146 -7.14 3.02 -17.62
CA GLN A 146 -6.72 3.63 -18.87
C GLN A 146 -7.52 4.89 -19.26
N VAL A 147 -7.78 5.77 -18.28
CA VAL A 147 -8.64 6.96 -18.49
C VAL A 147 -8.03 7.99 -19.46
N PHE A 148 -6.76 7.85 -19.82
CA PHE A 148 -6.03 8.68 -20.78
C PHE A 148 -5.45 7.83 -21.93
N GLY A 149 -6.28 7.06 -22.63
CA GLY A 149 -5.84 6.11 -23.65
C GLY A 149 -5.27 4.85 -23.01
N ASP A 150 -3.97 4.58 -23.20
CA ASP A 150 -3.31 3.40 -22.61
C ASP A 150 -2.74 3.66 -21.20
N TYR A 151 -3.04 4.81 -20.58
CA TYR A 151 -2.45 5.26 -19.33
C TYR A 151 -3.50 5.73 -18.33
N GLY A 152 -3.11 5.74 -17.07
CA GLY A 152 -3.85 6.36 -15.98
C GLY A 152 -4.97 5.49 -15.43
N ASP A 153 -4.67 4.74 -14.36
CA ASP A 153 -5.65 3.94 -13.64
C ASP A 153 -6.12 4.69 -12.40
N VAL A 154 -7.43 4.82 -12.26
CA VAL A 154 -8.08 5.55 -11.16
C VAL A 154 -8.43 4.61 -10.04
N PHE A 155 -8.04 4.97 -8.82
CA PHE A 155 -8.30 4.20 -7.62
C PHE A 155 -8.96 5.05 -6.53
N PHE A 156 -9.76 4.39 -5.70
CA PHE A 156 -10.08 4.88 -4.38
C PHE A 156 -9.23 4.10 -3.36
N GLY A 157 -8.48 4.81 -2.54
CA GLY A 157 -7.67 4.27 -1.46
C GLY A 157 -8.22 4.70 -0.11
N TYR A 158 -8.05 3.82 0.88
CA TYR A 158 -8.37 4.13 2.26
C TYR A 158 -7.27 3.59 3.16
N THR A 159 -6.75 4.46 4.03
CA THR A 159 -5.78 4.08 5.06
C THR A 159 -6.29 4.51 6.42
N GLN A 160 -6.22 3.60 7.39
CA GLN A 160 -6.50 3.88 8.80
C GLN A 160 -5.30 3.49 9.63
N ARG A 161 -4.85 4.41 10.48
CA ARG A 161 -3.86 4.16 11.53
C ARG A 161 -4.47 4.38 12.90
N SER A 162 -4.25 3.45 13.82
CA SER A 162 -4.81 3.54 15.16
C SER A 162 -3.74 3.26 16.21
N TRP A 163 -3.81 4.02 17.28
CA TRP A 163 -3.04 3.86 18.51
C TRP A 163 -4.03 3.56 19.63
N TRP A 164 -4.00 2.32 20.08
CA TRP A 164 -4.97 1.78 21.03
C TRP A 164 -4.33 1.52 22.37
N GLN A 165 -4.87 2.11 23.42
CA GLN A 165 -4.49 1.89 24.83
C GLN A 165 -5.01 0.54 25.33
N ALA A 166 -4.78 -0.54 24.56
CA ALA A 166 -5.34 -1.86 24.79
C ALA A 166 -5.01 -2.45 26.18
N TYR A 167 -3.93 -1.99 26.77
CA TYR A 167 -3.42 -2.46 28.08
C TYR A 167 -3.81 -1.54 29.24
N ASN A 168 -4.35 -0.36 28.98
CA ASN A 168 -4.80 0.60 29.97
C ASN A 168 -6.21 0.26 30.45
N THR A 169 -6.30 -0.64 31.42
CA THR A 169 -7.57 -1.10 31.99
C THR A 169 -8.27 -0.03 32.82
N ASP A 170 -7.51 0.87 33.44
CA ASP A 170 -8.02 1.95 34.29
C ASP A 170 -8.83 2.97 33.48
N ALA A 171 -8.47 3.16 32.21
CA ALA A 171 -9.18 4.01 31.25
C ALA A 171 -10.18 3.24 30.37
N SER A 172 -10.55 2.00 30.67
CA SER A 172 -11.40 1.17 29.84
C SER A 172 -10.88 0.94 28.41
N SER A 173 -9.54 0.89 28.27
CA SER A 173 -8.83 0.57 27.02
C SER A 173 -9.26 1.40 25.79
N PRO A 174 -9.21 2.74 25.83
CA PRO A 174 -9.71 3.58 24.73
C PRO A 174 -8.73 3.61 23.55
N PHE A 175 -9.22 3.98 22.36
CA PHE A 175 -8.36 4.46 21.29
C PHE A 175 -7.84 5.85 21.65
N ARG A 176 -6.51 6.00 21.80
CA ARG A 176 -5.89 7.30 22.02
C ARG A 176 -6.00 8.17 20.76
N GLU A 177 -5.76 7.58 19.60
CA GLU A 177 -5.85 8.25 18.31
C GLU A 177 -6.21 7.26 17.21
N THR A 178 -6.98 7.74 16.22
CA THR A 178 -7.18 7.06 14.94
C THR A 178 -7.11 8.12 13.86
N ASN A 179 -6.29 7.89 12.85
CA ASN A 179 -6.20 8.73 11.66
C ASN A 179 -6.84 8.00 10.48
N TYR A 180 -7.80 8.64 9.87
CA TYR A 180 -8.53 8.21 8.69
C TYR A 180 -8.00 8.96 7.48
N GLU A 181 -7.64 8.25 6.41
CA GLU A 181 -7.01 8.82 5.22
C GLU A 181 -7.63 8.22 3.96
N PRO A 182 -8.86 8.66 3.56
CA PRO A 182 -9.41 8.38 2.24
C PRO A 182 -8.70 9.23 1.17
N GLU A 183 -8.47 8.61 0.00
CA GLU A 183 -7.87 9.29 -1.13
C GLU A 183 -8.44 8.77 -2.46
N ILE A 184 -8.53 9.64 -3.46
CA ILE A 184 -8.75 9.28 -4.86
C ILE A 184 -7.48 9.64 -5.61
N PHE A 185 -6.97 8.70 -6.40
CA PHE A 185 -5.72 8.92 -7.10
C PHE A 185 -5.70 8.28 -8.47
N ILE A 186 -4.83 8.79 -9.32
CA ILE A 186 -4.52 8.25 -10.62
C ILE A 186 -3.08 7.78 -10.60
N ASP A 187 -2.85 6.51 -10.91
CA ASP A 187 -1.53 5.91 -11.08
C ASP A 187 -1.15 5.89 -12.57
N PHE A 188 0.06 6.33 -12.86
CA PHE A 188 0.70 6.24 -14.16
C PHE A 188 1.92 5.33 -14.02
N ASP A 189 1.84 4.14 -14.59
CA ASP A 189 3.01 3.28 -14.71
C ASP A 189 3.94 3.84 -15.79
N THR A 190 5.21 3.94 -15.47
CA THR A 190 6.23 4.52 -16.34
C THR A 190 7.51 3.69 -16.29
N ALA A 191 8.37 3.85 -17.27
CA ALA A 191 9.64 3.11 -17.37
C ALA A 191 10.73 3.98 -18.00
N TRP A 192 10.91 5.23 -17.53
CA TRP A 192 12.00 6.09 -17.98
C TRP A 192 13.11 6.17 -16.93
N GLY A 193 14.35 6.35 -17.37
CA GLY A 193 15.52 6.32 -16.50
C GLY A 193 16.18 7.67 -16.30
N ILE A 194 16.77 7.88 -15.12
CA ILE A 194 17.63 9.01 -14.79
C ILE A 194 18.71 8.58 -13.81
N LEU A 195 19.99 8.84 -14.14
CA LEU A 195 21.13 8.55 -13.27
C LEU A 195 21.20 7.10 -12.76
N GLY A 196 20.80 6.13 -13.59
CA GLY A 196 20.76 4.72 -13.22
C GLY A 196 19.51 4.30 -12.45
N TRP A 197 18.60 5.21 -12.14
CA TRP A 197 17.31 4.90 -11.54
C TRP A 197 16.22 4.85 -12.59
N VAL A 198 15.28 3.91 -12.47
CA VAL A 198 14.09 3.79 -13.31
C VAL A 198 12.90 4.38 -12.57
N ASN A 199 12.22 5.35 -13.15
CA ASN A 199 10.93 5.79 -12.66
C ASN A 199 9.89 4.73 -13.01
N THR A 200 9.27 4.14 -12.00
CA THR A 200 8.34 3.01 -12.18
C THR A 200 6.88 3.40 -12.01
N ARG A 201 6.62 4.50 -11.30
CA ARG A 201 5.25 4.97 -11.05
C ARG A 201 5.22 6.45 -10.73
N ASN A 202 4.23 7.12 -11.28
CA ASN A 202 3.84 8.46 -10.86
C ASN A 202 2.36 8.44 -10.44
N ARG A 203 2.04 9.13 -9.35
CA ARG A 203 0.69 9.23 -8.80
C ARG A 203 0.30 10.67 -8.57
N VAL A 204 -0.92 11.01 -8.93
CA VAL A 204 -1.57 12.25 -8.52
C VAL A 204 -2.75 11.87 -7.64
N SER A 205 -2.83 12.41 -6.42
CA SER A 205 -3.94 12.10 -5.52
C SER A 205 -4.55 13.33 -4.86
N LEU A 206 -5.88 13.24 -4.62
CA LEU A 206 -6.61 14.08 -3.68
C LEU A 206 -6.79 13.27 -2.41
N ASN A 207 -6.24 13.78 -1.34
CA ASN A 207 -6.14 13.08 -0.07
C ASN A 207 -6.79 13.91 1.03
N HIS A 208 -7.70 13.31 1.77
CA HIS A 208 -8.21 13.85 3.03
C HIS A 208 -7.59 13.06 4.17
N GLN A 209 -7.15 13.74 5.22
CA GLN A 209 -6.73 13.08 6.45
C GLN A 209 -7.35 13.77 7.65
N SER A 210 -7.97 13.00 8.54
CA SER A 210 -8.60 13.50 9.77
C SER A 210 -8.50 12.48 10.90
N ASN A 211 -8.70 12.94 12.13
CA ASN A 211 -8.78 12.04 13.27
C ASN A 211 -10.22 11.81 13.79
N GLY A 212 -11.21 12.42 13.18
CA GLY A 212 -12.62 12.24 13.53
C GLY A 212 -12.99 12.67 14.96
N ARG A 213 -12.16 13.52 15.58
CA ARG A 213 -12.42 14.01 16.94
C ARG A 213 -13.09 15.36 16.92
N SER A 214 -13.72 15.72 18.05
CA SER A 214 -14.23 17.07 18.29
C SER A 214 -13.13 17.98 18.84
N ALA A 215 -13.33 19.29 18.77
CA ALA A 215 -12.46 20.26 19.44
C ALA A 215 -12.34 19.98 20.95
N PRO A 216 -11.18 20.16 21.56
CA PRO A 216 -9.95 20.76 21.02
C PRO A 216 -8.99 19.78 20.36
N LEU A 217 -9.35 18.51 20.19
CA LEU A 217 -8.51 17.46 19.62
C LEU A 217 -8.75 17.21 18.13
N SER A 218 -9.73 17.87 17.55
CA SER A 218 -9.99 17.80 16.11
C SER A 218 -8.75 18.16 15.31
N ARG A 219 -8.42 17.34 14.33
CA ARG A 219 -7.34 17.59 13.35
C ARG A 219 -7.78 17.06 12.00
N SER A 220 -7.67 17.91 10.99
CA SER A 220 -7.93 17.51 9.60
C SER A 220 -7.15 18.38 8.62
N TRP A 221 -6.92 17.88 7.45
CA TRP A 221 -6.42 18.61 6.29
C TRP A 221 -6.70 17.90 4.99
N ASN A 222 -6.78 18.68 3.92
CA ASN A 222 -6.93 18.21 2.56
C ASN A 222 -5.65 18.51 1.77
N ARG A 223 -5.17 17.56 0.96
CA ARG A 223 -3.92 17.70 0.22
C ARG A 223 -4.04 17.18 -1.20
N VAL A 224 -3.30 17.83 -2.09
CA VAL A 224 -2.95 17.28 -3.40
C VAL A 224 -1.54 16.72 -3.32
N TYR A 225 -1.37 15.43 -3.62
CA TYR A 225 -0.07 14.77 -3.68
C TYR A 225 0.39 14.55 -5.11
N LEU A 226 1.71 14.67 -5.30
CA LEU A 226 2.44 14.08 -6.42
C LEU A 226 3.42 13.06 -5.84
N GLU A 227 3.25 11.80 -6.15
CA GLU A 227 4.16 10.75 -5.69
C GLU A 227 4.89 10.16 -6.89
N SER A 228 6.23 10.14 -6.85
CA SER A 228 7.08 9.52 -7.88
C SER A 228 7.95 8.46 -7.24
N THR A 229 7.93 7.25 -7.80
CA THR A 229 8.71 6.10 -7.31
C THR A 229 9.75 5.71 -8.34
N PHE A 230 10.97 5.51 -7.87
CA PHE A 230 12.14 5.12 -8.65
C PHE A 230 12.74 3.84 -8.07
N GLN A 231 13.28 2.99 -8.95
CA GLN A 231 13.96 1.75 -8.57
C GLN A 231 15.37 1.70 -9.16
N HIS A 232 16.30 1.11 -8.41
CA HIS A 232 17.64 0.78 -8.85
C HIS A 232 18.09 -0.51 -8.17
N GLY A 233 18.06 -1.63 -8.89
CA GLY A 233 18.29 -2.95 -8.32
C GLY A 233 17.38 -3.21 -7.10
N ASP A 234 17.97 -3.53 -5.97
CA ASP A 234 17.25 -3.77 -4.70
C ASP A 234 16.85 -2.51 -3.94
N TRP A 235 16.97 -1.34 -4.53
CA TRP A 235 16.58 -0.08 -3.92
C TRP A 235 15.31 0.48 -4.54
N ALA A 236 14.44 1.05 -3.72
CA ALA A 236 13.31 1.87 -4.14
C ALA A 236 13.36 3.23 -3.42
N PHE A 237 13.22 4.29 -4.19
CA PHE A 237 13.18 5.66 -3.70
C PHE A 237 11.85 6.29 -4.11
N THR A 238 11.13 6.89 -3.14
CA THR A 238 9.87 7.58 -3.40
C THR A 238 9.95 9.00 -2.86
N VAL A 239 9.56 9.95 -3.67
CA VAL A 239 9.36 11.34 -3.28
C VAL A 239 7.89 11.70 -3.46
N ALA A 240 7.30 12.31 -2.44
CA ALA A 240 5.86 12.61 -2.41
C ALA A 240 5.61 14.03 -1.90
N PRO A 241 5.93 15.07 -2.69
CA PRO A 241 5.53 16.43 -2.36
C PRO A 241 4.00 16.57 -2.33
N HIS A 242 3.51 17.46 -1.46
CA HIS A 242 2.10 17.75 -1.38
C HIS A 242 1.85 19.25 -1.18
N TRP A 243 0.65 19.68 -1.52
CA TRP A 243 0.11 21.00 -1.26
C TRP A 243 -1.13 20.84 -0.40
N ARG A 244 -1.16 21.59 0.69
CA ARG A 244 -2.37 21.70 1.50
C ARG A 244 -3.42 22.54 0.75
N VAL A 245 -4.63 22.03 0.66
CA VAL A 245 -5.78 22.80 0.19
C VAL A 245 -6.14 23.79 1.31
N PRO A 246 -6.18 25.11 1.07
CA PRO A 246 -6.49 26.09 2.09
C PRO A 246 -7.91 25.91 2.66
N GLU A 247 -8.04 26.07 3.95
CA GLU A 247 -9.30 26.08 4.69
C GLU A 247 -9.56 27.49 5.23
N SER A 248 -10.81 27.81 5.61
CA SER A 248 -11.09 29.08 6.25
C SER A 248 -10.53 29.12 7.67
N ASP A 249 -10.12 30.27 8.16
CA ASP A 249 -9.56 30.42 9.52
C ASP A 249 -10.50 29.91 10.63
N SER A 250 -11.80 29.87 10.37
CA SER A 250 -12.81 29.35 11.31
C SER A 250 -12.91 27.83 11.34
N ASP A 251 -12.46 27.17 10.28
CA ASP A 251 -12.61 25.73 10.08
C ASP A 251 -11.27 24.98 10.19
N ASP A 252 -10.15 25.72 10.24
CA ASP A 252 -8.82 25.17 10.32
C ASP A 252 -8.43 24.77 11.75
N ASP A 253 -8.53 23.49 12.05
CA ASP A 253 -8.20 22.90 13.35
C ASP A 253 -6.68 22.83 13.65
N ASN A 254 -5.84 23.05 12.62
CA ASN A 254 -4.38 22.86 12.70
C ASN A 254 -3.60 23.78 11.73
N PRO A 255 -3.69 25.11 11.90
CA PRO A 255 -3.15 26.08 10.94
C PRO A 255 -1.62 26.01 10.79
N ASP A 256 -0.92 25.45 11.73
CA ASP A 256 0.53 25.33 11.72
C ASP A 256 1.05 23.91 11.42
N ILE A 257 0.20 23.00 10.94
CA ILE A 257 0.57 21.60 10.69
C ILE A 257 1.76 21.44 9.73
N GLU A 258 1.85 22.29 8.69
CA GLU A 258 2.96 22.30 7.73
C GLU A 258 4.29 22.73 8.36
N ARG A 259 4.28 23.42 9.49
CA ARG A 259 5.47 23.75 10.25
C ARG A 259 6.15 22.50 10.82
N TYR A 260 5.39 21.44 11.09
CA TYR A 260 5.85 20.19 11.68
C TYR A 260 5.91 19.04 10.68
N MET A 261 4.86 18.86 9.89
CA MET A 261 4.76 17.76 8.92
C MET A 261 5.37 18.10 7.55
N GLY A 262 5.65 19.38 7.29
CA GLY A 262 6.29 19.84 6.05
C GLY A 262 5.39 19.74 4.83
N TYR A 263 6.04 19.64 3.67
CA TYR A 263 5.42 19.73 2.35
C TYR A 263 5.60 18.46 1.51
N GLY A 264 5.97 17.36 2.14
CA GLY A 264 6.15 16.08 1.44
C GLY A 264 6.89 15.06 2.27
N ASP A 265 6.83 13.83 1.78
CA ASP A 265 7.50 12.67 2.33
C ASP A 265 8.60 12.18 1.38
N ILE A 266 9.71 11.72 1.94
CA ILE A 266 10.76 11.02 1.21
C ILE A 266 10.88 9.63 1.83
N ARG A 267 10.86 8.59 0.99
CA ARG A 267 11.05 7.21 1.43
C ARG A 267 12.18 6.56 0.64
N LEU A 268 13.04 5.86 1.34
CA LEU A 268 14.06 5.01 0.76
C LEU A 268 13.91 3.61 1.32
N SER A 269 13.81 2.61 0.46
CA SER A 269 13.66 1.20 0.86
C SER A 269 14.74 0.37 0.18
N LYS A 270 15.18 -0.70 0.85
CA LYS A 270 16.14 -1.66 0.33
C LYS A 270 15.69 -3.07 0.63
N ARG A 271 15.71 -3.93 -0.38
CA ARG A 271 15.62 -5.37 -0.22
C ARG A 271 17.01 -5.92 0.12
N LEU A 272 17.07 -6.75 1.12
CA LEU A 272 18.27 -7.43 1.59
C LEU A 272 18.18 -8.93 1.26
N ASN A 273 19.26 -9.68 1.50
CA ASN A 273 19.28 -11.13 1.33
C ASN A 273 18.17 -11.79 2.18
N ASN A 274 17.70 -12.96 1.73
CA ASN A 274 16.68 -13.78 2.40
C ASN A 274 15.33 -13.04 2.57
N ASN A 275 14.97 -12.17 1.64
CA ASN A 275 13.73 -11.37 1.66
C ASN A 275 13.56 -10.49 2.92
N HIS A 276 14.67 -10.12 3.56
CA HIS A 276 14.66 -9.06 4.56
C HIS A 276 14.53 -7.71 3.87
N GLU A 277 13.94 -6.74 4.54
CA GLU A 277 13.73 -5.40 3.98
C GLU A 277 13.96 -4.34 5.06
N VAL A 278 14.52 -3.22 4.63
CA VAL A 278 14.64 -2.01 5.44
C VAL A 278 14.02 -0.84 4.68
N SER A 279 13.29 0.02 5.38
CA SER A 279 12.74 1.25 4.80
C SER A 279 12.94 2.41 5.77
N GLY A 280 13.30 3.57 5.22
CA GLY A 280 13.37 4.84 5.93
C GLY A 280 12.34 5.81 5.36
N LEU A 281 11.61 6.52 6.22
CA LEU A 281 10.75 7.64 5.87
C LEU A 281 11.29 8.90 6.54
N LEU A 282 11.39 9.97 5.79
CA LEU A 282 11.66 11.31 6.28
C LEU A 282 10.51 12.23 5.90
N ARG A 283 10.02 13.00 6.86
CA ARG A 283 9.02 14.06 6.69
C ARG A 283 9.37 15.26 7.55
N GLY A 284 8.70 16.36 7.32
CA GLY A 284 8.81 17.54 8.15
C GLY A 284 9.22 18.79 7.41
N ASN A 285 9.48 19.84 8.19
CA ASN A 285 9.87 21.15 7.69
C ASN A 285 11.30 21.49 8.16
N PRO A 286 12.32 21.27 7.32
CA PRO A 286 13.72 21.54 7.68
C PRO A 286 13.96 23.02 8.03
N SER A 287 13.25 23.95 7.40
CA SER A 287 13.40 25.38 7.68
C SER A 287 12.90 25.78 9.06
N ALA A 288 11.97 25.01 9.62
CA ALA A 288 11.48 25.16 11.00
C ALA A 288 12.26 24.29 12.00
N GLY A 289 13.19 23.44 11.54
CA GLY A 289 13.93 22.50 12.37
C GLY A 289 13.07 21.31 12.86
N ASN A 290 11.90 21.09 12.26
CA ASN A 290 10.98 20.04 12.67
C ASN A 290 11.01 18.89 11.67
N LEU A 291 11.51 17.75 12.11
CA LEU A 291 11.62 16.54 11.30
C LEU A 291 11.00 15.36 12.04
N GLY A 292 10.42 14.43 11.28
CA GLY A 292 10.00 13.11 11.71
C GLY A 292 10.68 12.06 10.86
N THR A 293 11.23 11.04 11.51
CA THR A 293 11.93 9.94 10.85
C THR A 293 11.34 8.62 11.32
N GLN A 294 11.04 7.74 10.37
CA GLN A 294 10.63 6.36 10.65
C GLN A 294 11.62 5.41 10.00
N ILE A 295 11.98 4.37 10.71
CA ILE A 295 12.78 3.26 10.20
C ILE A 295 11.99 1.98 10.43
N ASP A 296 11.80 1.23 9.38
CA ASP A 296 11.12 -0.05 9.36
C ASP A 296 12.09 -1.15 8.97
N TYR A 297 12.04 -2.27 9.66
CA TYR A 297 12.77 -3.47 9.30
C TYR A 297 11.84 -4.67 9.37
N SER A 298 11.78 -5.45 8.29
CA SER A 298 10.92 -6.62 8.22
C SER A 298 11.62 -7.83 7.64
N TRP A 299 11.19 -9.02 8.05
CA TRP A 299 11.69 -10.29 7.55
C TRP A 299 10.57 -11.35 7.53
N PRO A 300 10.64 -12.35 6.63
CA PRO A 300 9.67 -13.45 6.61
C PRO A 300 9.65 -14.16 7.96
N ALA A 301 8.46 -14.35 8.54
CA ALA A 301 8.29 -15.05 9.81
C ALA A 301 7.42 -16.31 9.65
N PHE A 302 6.32 -16.19 8.90
CA PHE A 302 5.38 -17.26 8.58
C PHE A 302 4.99 -17.13 7.10
N ASN A 303 4.26 -18.12 6.55
CA ASN A 303 3.93 -18.14 5.12
C ASN A 303 3.42 -16.81 4.53
N SER A 304 2.56 -16.09 5.27
CA SER A 304 1.95 -14.84 4.80
C SER A 304 2.22 -13.64 5.70
N LEU A 305 3.02 -13.84 6.77
CA LEU A 305 3.32 -12.80 7.74
C LEU A 305 4.81 -12.51 7.77
N ARG A 306 5.15 -11.25 7.86
CA ARG A 306 6.51 -10.77 8.09
C ARG A 306 6.60 -10.27 9.52
N ALA A 307 7.63 -10.65 10.26
CA ALA A 307 7.98 -9.96 11.48
C ALA A 307 8.40 -8.53 11.13
N HIS A 308 8.01 -7.56 11.95
CA HIS A 308 8.20 -6.16 11.64
C HIS A 308 8.58 -5.37 12.90
N VAL A 309 9.66 -4.61 12.79
CA VAL A 309 10.11 -3.65 13.77
C VAL A 309 10.02 -2.27 13.16
N GLN A 310 9.42 -1.33 13.88
CA GLN A 310 9.31 0.07 13.47
C GLN A 310 9.83 0.98 14.58
N TYR A 311 10.69 1.90 14.22
CA TYR A 311 11.16 2.97 15.08
C TYR A 311 10.74 4.32 14.51
N TYR A 312 10.11 5.15 15.33
CA TYR A 312 9.73 6.52 14.97
C TYR A 312 10.36 7.52 15.93
N TYR A 313 10.93 8.58 15.36
CA TYR A 313 11.47 9.70 16.14
C TYR A 313 11.15 11.02 15.46
N GLY A 314 10.58 11.98 16.22
CA GLY A 314 10.29 13.33 15.74
C GLY A 314 8.81 13.65 15.67
N TYR A 315 8.44 14.57 14.76
CA TYR A 315 7.11 15.13 14.64
C TYR A 315 6.27 14.42 13.58
N GLY A 316 4.94 14.52 13.66
CA GLY A 316 4.05 14.07 12.61
C GLY A 316 3.82 12.56 12.53
N GLU A 317 3.95 11.82 13.64
CA GLU A 317 3.57 10.40 13.68
C GLU A 317 2.06 10.22 13.55
N SER A 318 1.29 11.05 14.25
CA SER A 318 -0.17 11.06 14.26
C SER A 318 -0.71 12.48 14.12
N MET A 319 -2.00 12.60 13.76
CA MET A 319 -2.63 13.91 13.60
C MET A 319 -2.73 14.66 14.93
N VAL A 320 -3.11 13.99 16.01
CA VAL A 320 -3.25 14.65 17.33
C VAL A 320 -1.91 15.11 17.89
N ASP A 321 -0.81 14.41 17.57
CA ASP A 321 0.54 14.69 18.05
C ASP A 321 1.45 15.26 16.95
N TYR A 322 0.88 15.91 15.89
CA TYR A 322 1.71 16.42 14.79
C TYR A 322 2.78 17.41 15.28
N ASP A 323 2.48 18.18 16.34
CA ASP A 323 3.28 19.19 17.00
C ASP A 323 4.12 18.67 18.19
N HIS A 324 4.00 17.37 18.49
CA HIS A 324 4.72 16.73 19.61
C HIS A 324 5.81 15.78 19.10
N ARG A 325 6.99 15.84 19.74
CA ARG A 325 8.11 14.96 19.38
C ARG A 325 7.89 13.57 19.96
N VAL A 326 7.59 12.61 19.13
CA VAL A 326 7.41 11.20 19.49
C VAL A 326 8.74 10.45 19.51
N HIS A 327 8.86 9.47 20.40
CA HIS A 327 9.99 8.53 20.48
C HIS A 327 9.43 7.13 20.71
N ARG A 328 9.19 6.41 19.62
CA ARG A 328 8.42 5.15 19.63
C ARG A 328 9.19 3.99 19.02
N LEU A 329 9.14 2.85 19.71
CA LEU A 329 9.57 1.56 19.20
C LEU A 329 8.37 0.61 19.16
N SER A 330 8.13 -0.02 18.00
CA SER A 330 7.02 -0.95 17.80
C SER A 330 7.51 -2.28 17.27
N LEU A 331 6.92 -3.38 17.78
CA LEU A 331 7.26 -4.75 17.42
C LEU A 331 5.99 -5.52 17.09
N GLY A 332 6.00 -6.26 15.99
CA GLY A 332 4.85 -7.04 15.56
C GLY A 332 5.01 -7.62 14.17
N PHE A 333 3.97 -7.48 13.37
CA PHE A 333 3.87 -8.16 12.08
C PHE A 333 3.34 -7.23 10.99
N SER A 334 3.73 -7.51 9.74
CA SER A 334 3.12 -6.92 8.55
C SER A 334 2.66 -8.01 7.57
N LEU A 335 1.61 -7.69 6.80
CA LEU A 335 1.01 -8.61 5.82
C LEU A 335 1.71 -8.53 4.46
N ASN A 336 2.25 -7.36 4.12
CA ASN A 336 2.86 -7.11 2.83
C ASN A 336 4.29 -6.58 3.00
N PRO A 337 5.16 -6.85 2.02
CA PRO A 337 6.52 -6.34 2.01
C PRO A 337 6.56 -4.81 2.03
N LEU A 338 7.63 -4.26 2.62
CA LEU A 338 7.88 -2.81 2.62
C LEU A 338 8.27 -2.31 1.23
N PHE A 339 9.00 -3.14 0.48
CA PHE A 339 9.55 -2.81 -0.83
C PHE A 339 8.53 -3.01 -1.95
N SER A 340 7.82 -4.14 -1.97
CA SER A 340 6.85 -4.47 -3.01
C SER A 340 5.44 -4.58 -2.44
N ALA A 341 4.46 -4.09 -3.18
CA ALA A 341 3.04 -4.23 -2.80
C ALA A 341 2.49 -5.64 -3.07
N THR A 342 3.28 -6.53 -3.65
CA THR A 342 2.78 -7.80 -4.18
C THR A 342 2.54 -8.88 -3.16
N GLY A 343 3.16 -8.80 -1.95
CA GLY A 343 2.93 -9.82 -0.91
C GLY A 343 3.23 -11.27 -1.30
N LEU A 344 3.73 -11.50 -2.52
CA LEU A 344 4.08 -12.84 -2.98
C LEU A 344 5.51 -13.14 -2.58
N ASN A 345 5.62 -14.06 -1.63
CA ASN A 345 6.89 -14.75 -1.38
C ASN A 345 7.11 -15.75 -2.52
N ARG A 346 8.18 -15.60 -3.26
CA ARG A 346 8.82 -16.72 -3.95
C ARG A 346 9.75 -17.41 -3.00
#